data_82ee7b769c424caa593978152a6c340f
#
_entry.id   82ee7b769c424caa593978152a6c340f
#
_cell.length_a   1.000
_cell.length_b   1.000
_cell.length_c   1.000
_cell.angle_alpha   90.00
_cell.angle_beta   90.00
_cell.angle_gamma   90.00
#
_symmetry.space_group_name_H-M   'P 1'
#
loop_
_entity.id
_entity.type
_entity.pdbx_description
1 polymer ?
#
loop_
_entity_poly.entity_id
_entity_poly.type
_entity_poly.pdbx_seq_one_letter_code
_entity_poly.pdbx_strand_id
1 'polypeptide(L)'
;MIINDLLEKYHISKYRLAKQAGIPHATLNDICSGKTRLEKCSAETVYRLAKGLNVSMELLTEDGIRETEREQAYEYGLPDYLQHDLDEYKKEKNAQQPS
;
A
#
# COMPACT_ATOMS: atom_id res chain seq x y z
N MET A 1 5.32 4.08 -3.98
CA MET A 1 4.75 3.61 -2.69
C MET A 1 4.53 4.80 -1.75
N ILE A 2 3.45 4.79 -1.02
CA ILE A 2 3.05 5.91 -0.15
C ILE A 2 4.10 6.24 0.93
N ILE A 3 4.84 5.25 1.42
CA ILE A 3 5.87 5.48 2.43
C ILE A 3 6.96 6.39 1.88
N ASN A 4 7.44 6.13 0.67
CA ASN A 4 8.45 6.97 0.04
C ASN A 4 7.95 8.40 -0.19
N ASP A 5 6.69 8.53 -0.62
CA ASP A 5 6.07 9.83 -0.84
C ASP A 5 5.95 10.63 0.47
N LEU A 6 5.59 9.97 1.57
CA LEU A 6 5.49 10.62 2.88
C LEU A 6 6.85 11.02 3.43
N LEU A 7 7.87 10.18 3.24
CA LEU A 7 9.24 10.51 3.66
C LEU A 7 9.74 11.75 2.92
N GLU A 8 9.49 11.83 1.63
CA GLU A 8 9.87 12.97 0.81
C GLU A 8 9.10 14.22 1.22
N LYS A 9 7.78 14.10 1.37
CA LYS A 9 6.91 15.22 1.73
C LYS A 9 7.28 15.86 3.06
N TYR A 10 7.60 15.04 4.07
CA TYR A 10 7.92 15.54 5.42
C TYR A 10 9.41 15.66 5.68
N HIS A 11 10.26 15.42 4.68
CA HIS A 11 11.72 15.49 4.80
C HIS A 11 12.26 14.59 5.93
N ILE A 12 11.74 13.38 6.04
CA ILE A 12 12.14 12.39 7.03
C ILE A 12 13.04 11.35 6.37
N SER A 13 14.17 11.01 6.99
CA SER A 13 15.04 9.95 6.50
C SER A 13 14.48 8.57 6.88
N LYS A 14 14.84 7.55 6.11
CA LYS A 14 14.50 6.16 6.45
C LYS A 14 15.02 5.77 7.82
N TYR A 15 16.25 6.19 8.13
CA TYR A 15 16.86 5.92 9.44
C TYR A 15 16.01 6.47 10.58
N ARG A 16 15.56 7.70 10.46
CA ARG A 16 14.75 8.35 11.48
C ARG A 16 13.40 7.65 11.63
N LEU A 17 12.75 7.29 10.52
CA LEU A 17 11.48 6.58 10.57
C LEU A 17 11.64 5.20 11.23
N ALA A 18 12.67 4.46 10.87
CA ALA A 18 12.95 3.16 11.46
C ALA A 18 13.11 3.27 12.98
N LYS A 19 13.84 4.29 13.43
CA LYS A 19 14.04 4.54 14.85
C LYS A 19 12.74 4.89 15.57
N GLN A 20 11.93 5.76 14.98
CA GLN A 20 10.65 6.16 15.57
C GLN A 20 9.63 5.01 15.57
N ALA A 21 9.61 4.22 14.52
CA ALA A 21 8.71 3.07 14.41
C ALA A 21 9.17 1.86 15.23
N GLY A 22 10.44 1.84 15.64
CA GLY A 22 11.00 0.72 16.40
C GLY A 22 11.21 -0.54 15.57
N ILE A 23 11.56 -0.37 14.28
CA ILE A 23 11.85 -1.49 13.37
C ILE A 23 13.30 -1.39 12.89
N PRO A 24 13.91 -2.51 12.47
CA PRO A 24 15.26 -2.47 11.92
C PRO A 24 15.33 -1.64 10.66
N HIS A 25 16.40 -0.88 10.48
CA HIS A 25 16.60 -0.06 9.28
C HIS A 25 16.63 -0.92 8.01
N ALA A 26 17.24 -2.11 8.08
CA ALA A 26 17.28 -3.03 6.95
C ALA A 26 15.88 -3.45 6.50
N THR A 27 14.97 -3.70 7.46
CA THR A 27 13.59 -4.05 7.18
C THR A 27 12.87 -2.91 6.46
N LEU A 28 13.02 -1.69 6.95
CA LEU A 28 12.41 -0.52 6.33
C LEU A 28 12.99 -0.27 4.94
N ASN A 29 14.29 -0.41 4.77
CA ASN A 29 14.94 -0.25 3.48
C ASN A 29 14.42 -1.25 2.45
N ASP A 30 14.21 -2.51 2.84
CA ASP A 30 13.65 -3.55 1.97
C ASP A 30 12.21 -3.22 1.56
N ILE A 31 11.42 -2.68 2.48
CA ILE A 31 10.04 -2.25 2.17
C ILE A 31 10.05 -1.07 1.19
N CYS A 32 10.88 -0.06 1.44
CA CYS A 32 10.95 1.12 0.59
C CYS A 32 11.47 0.83 -0.82
N SER A 33 12.37 -0.14 -0.96
CA SER A 33 12.93 -0.52 -2.25
C SER A 33 12.03 -1.48 -3.04
N GLY A 34 10.96 -1.98 -2.42
CA GLY A 34 10.06 -2.93 -3.05
C GLY A 34 10.50 -4.39 -2.94
N LYS A 35 11.63 -4.65 -2.27
CA LYS A 35 12.11 -6.02 -2.07
C LYS A 35 11.17 -6.83 -1.18
N THR A 36 10.61 -6.20 -0.16
CA THR A 36 9.60 -6.80 0.71
C THR A 36 8.31 -6.01 0.55
N ARG A 37 7.22 -6.68 0.22
CA ARG A 37 5.92 -6.03 0.07
C ARG A 37 5.30 -5.79 1.45
N LEU A 38 4.70 -4.63 1.62
CA LEU A 38 4.12 -4.22 2.90
C LEU A 38 2.99 -5.16 3.33
N GLU A 39 2.14 -5.58 2.40
CA GLU A 39 1.03 -6.50 2.68
C GLU A 39 1.50 -7.90 3.09
N LYS A 40 2.77 -8.21 2.90
CA LYS A 40 3.38 -9.47 3.34
C LYS A 40 4.09 -9.34 4.69
N CYS A 41 4.17 -8.15 5.23
CA CYS A 41 4.77 -7.92 6.53
C CYS A 41 3.83 -8.36 7.66
N SER A 42 4.38 -8.58 8.85
CA SER A 42 3.56 -8.88 10.02
C SER A 42 2.68 -7.68 10.38
N ALA A 43 1.56 -7.94 11.03
CA ALA A 43 0.68 -6.89 11.50
C ALA A 43 1.41 -5.91 12.43
N GLU A 44 2.34 -6.43 13.26
CA GLU A 44 3.13 -5.59 14.14
C GLU A 44 4.00 -4.59 13.36
N THR A 45 4.66 -5.04 12.30
CA THR A 45 5.49 -4.17 11.46
C THR A 45 4.65 -3.09 10.81
N VAL A 46 3.49 -3.46 10.25
CA VAL A 46 2.57 -2.49 9.62
C VAL A 46 2.05 -1.50 10.64
N TYR A 47 1.67 -1.96 11.81
CA TYR A 47 1.20 -1.10 12.91
C TYR A 47 2.26 -0.08 13.33
N ARG A 48 3.49 -0.52 13.51
CA ARG A 48 4.60 0.35 13.91
C ARG A 48 4.90 1.42 12.87
N LEU A 49 4.88 1.05 11.59
CA LEU A 49 5.07 1.99 10.49
C LEU A 49 3.92 3.00 10.41
N ALA A 50 2.69 2.55 10.52
CA ALA A 50 1.52 3.41 10.48
C ALA A 50 1.56 4.43 11.63
N LYS A 51 1.91 3.98 12.82
CA LYS A 51 2.04 4.84 13.98
C LYS A 51 3.17 5.84 13.82
N GLY A 52 4.33 5.40 13.30
CA GLY A 52 5.48 6.27 13.06
C GLY A 52 5.21 7.34 12.02
N LEU A 53 4.38 7.04 11.02
CA LEU A 53 3.97 7.96 9.96
C LEU A 53 2.69 8.75 10.29
N ASN A 54 2.03 8.40 11.40
CA ASN A 54 0.76 8.99 11.80
C ASN A 54 -0.33 8.82 10.73
N VAL A 55 -0.40 7.64 10.16
CA VAL A 55 -1.45 7.23 9.20
C VAL A 55 -2.09 5.93 9.66
N SER A 56 -3.22 5.56 9.05
CA SER A 56 -3.88 4.31 9.40
C SER A 56 -3.17 3.10 8.79
N MET A 57 -3.26 1.95 9.45
CA MET A 57 -2.77 0.69 8.90
C MET A 57 -3.46 0.35 7.58
N GLU A 58 -4.75 0.68 7.50
CA GLU A 58 -5.56 0.44 6.31
C GLU A 58 -5.01 1.18 5.10
N LEU A 59 -4.63 2.44 5.29
CA LEU A 59 -4.06 3.24 4.20
C LEU A 59 -2.79 2.60 3.64
N LEU A 60 -1.88 2.17 4.51
CA LEU A 60 -0.64 1.53 4.08
C LEU A 60 -0.89 0.20 3.38
N THR A 61 -1.78 -0.62 3.95
CA THR A 61 -2.08 -1.94 3.41
C THR A 61 -2.80 -1.85 2.06
N GLU A 62 -3.79 -0.97 1.94
CA GLU A 62 -4.51 -0.75 0.69
C GLU A 62 -3.58 -0.28 -0.43
N ASP A 63 -2.64 0.61 -0.12
CA ASP A 63 -1.67 1.09 -1.11
C ASP A 63 -0.82 -0.05 -1.65
N GLY A 64 -0.31 -0.92 -0.78
CA GLY A 64 0.47 -2.08 -1.19
C GLY A 64 -0.32 -3.07 -2.03
N ILE A 65 -1.56 -3.34 -1.64
CA ILE A 65 -2.45 -4.24 -2.39
C ILE A 65 -2.75 -3.67 -3.77
N ARG A 66 -3.04 -2.38 -3.87
CA ARG A 66 -3.31 -1.73 -5.17
C ARG A 66 -2.13 -1.83 -6.11
N GLU A 67 -0.92 -1.63 -5.62
CA GLU A 67 0.30 -1.77 -6.44
C GLU A 67 0.45 -3.20 -6.95
N THR A 68 0.23 -4.19 -6.09
CA THR A 68 0.29 -5.60 -6.47
C THR A 68 -0.76 -5.94 -7.53
N GLU A 69 -1.98 -5.48 -7.36
CA GLU A 69 -3.07 -5.69 -8.32
C GLU A 69 -2.75 -5.08 -9.67
N ARG A 70 -2.18 -3.87 -9.69
CA ARG A 70 -1.76 -3.21 -10.93
C ARG A 70 -0.71 -4.02 -11.67
N GLU A 71 0.30 -4.51 -10.96
CA GLU A 71 1.35 -5.32 -11.55
C GLU A 71 0.79 -6.61 -12.14
N GLN A 72 -0.08 -7.30 -11.42
CA GLN A 72 -0.70 -8.53 -11.87
C GLN A 72 -1.62 -8.30 -13.08
N ALA A 73 -2.41 -7.24 -13.05
CA ALA A 73 -3.29 -6.90 -14.16
C ALA A 73 -2.50 -6.56 -15.42
N TYR A 74 -1.33 -5.94 -15.25
CA TYR A 74 -0.47 -5.57 -16.37
C TYR A 74 0.21 -6.78 -17.01
N GLU A 75 0.72 -7.72 -16.18
CA GLU A 75 1.46 -8.89 -16.66
C GLU A 75 0.56 -9.98 -17.23
N TYR A 76 -0.53 -10.28 -16.55
CA TYR A 76 -1.35 -11.46 -16.82
C TYR A 76 -2.76 -11.14 -17.30
N GLY A 77 -3.16 -9.88 -17.24
CA GLY A 77 -4.54 -9.49 -17.46
C GLY A 77 -5.47 -9.97 -16.34
N LEU A 78 -6.68 -9.49 -16.32
CA LEU A 78 -7.69 -9.96 -15.38
C LEU A 78 -8.44 -11.15 -16.00
N PRO A 79 -8.69 -12.24 -15.23
CA PRO A 79 -9.58 -13.29 -15.69
C PRO A 79 -10.96 -12.72 -16.03
N ASP A 80 -11.62 -13.31 -17.03
CA ASP A 80 -12.89 -12.80 -17.52
C ASP A 80 -13.95 -12.63 -16.43
N TYR A 81 -14.02 -13.57 -15.48
CA TYR A 81 -15.01 -13.49 -14.39
C TYR A 81 -14.76 -12.30 -13.46
N LEU A 82 -13.49 -11.94 -13.24
CA LEU A 82 -13.14 -10.76 -12.42
C LEU A 82 -13.40 -9.46 -13.17
N GLN A 83 -13.19 -9.46 -14.48
CA GLN A 83 -13.51 -8.31 -15.30
C GLN A 83 -15.02 -8.05 -15.32
N HIS A 84 -15.82 -9.11 -15.40
CA HIS A 84 -17.27 -9.00 -15.34
C HIS A 84 -17.76 -8.43 -14.02
N ASP A 85 -17.25 -8.94 -12.89
CA ASP A 85 -17.60 -8.44 -11.55
C ASP A 85 -17.22 -6.98 -11.38
N LEU A 86 -16.06 -6.60 -11.90
CA LEU A 86 -15.58 -5.21 -11.85
C LEU A 86 -16.50 -4.28 -12.65
N ASP A 87 -16.95 -4.72 -13.82
CA ASP A 87 -17.85 -3.94 -14.67
C ASP A 87 -19.21 -3.77 -14.00
N GLU A 88 -19.74 -4.81 -13.37
CA GLU A 88 -21.00 -4.72 -12.60
C GLU A 88 -20.87 -3.77 -11.42
N TYR A 89 -19.77 -3.85 -10.69
CA TYR A 89 -19.49 -2.95 -9.58
C TYR A 89 -19.47 -1.48 -10.04
N LYS A 90 -18.83 -1.22 -11.17
CA LYS A 90 -18.78 0.14 -11.75
C LYS A 90 -20.17 0.61 -12.16
N LYS A 91 -21.00 -0.26 -12.73
CA LYS A 91 -22.38 0.09 -13.10
C LYS A 91 -23.23 0.46 -11.89
N GLU A 92 -23.15 -0.33 -10.81
CA GLU A 92 -23.88 -0.04 -9.58
C GLU A 92 -23.44 1.29 -8.96
N LYS A 93 -22.13 1.52 -8.93
CA LYS A 93 -21.59 2.75 -8.38
C LYS A 93 -22.01 3.96 -9.18
N ASN A 94 -22.02 3.86 -10.50
CA ASN A 94 -22.48 4.95 -11.37
C ASN A 94 -23.97 5.18 -11.24
N ALA A 95 -24.76 4.13 -11.06
CA ALA A 95 -26.22 4.25 -10.86
C ALA A 95 -26.58 4.90 -9.53
N GLN A 96 -25.74 4.76 -8.51
CA GLN A 96 -25.95 5.34 -7.17
C GLN A 96 -25.49 6.79 -7.06
N GLN A 97 -24.66 7.27 -7.97
CA GLN A 97 -24.19 8.64 -7.94
C GLN A 97 -25.21 9.55 -8.61
N PRO A 98 -25.67 10.60 -7.91
CA PRO A 98 -26.52 11.59 -8.55
C PRO A 98 -25.74 12.29 -9.65
N SER A 99 -26.29 12.30 -10.80
CA SER A 99 -25.72 12.95 -11.97
C SER A 99 -25.67 14.47 -11.83
#